data_522e0967a5b402763b25fd8220b1bf3e
#
_entry.id   522e0967a5b402763b25fd8220b1bf3e
#
_cell.length_a   1.000
_cell.length_b   1.000
_cell.length_c   1.000
_cell.angle_alpha   90.00
_cell.angle_beta   90.00
_cell.angle_gamma   90.00
#
_symmetry.space_group_name_H-M   'P 1'
#
loop_
_entity.id
_entity.type
_entity.pdbx_description
1 polymer ?
#
loop_
_entity_poly.entity_id
_entity_poly.type
_entity_poly.pdbx_seq_one_letter_code
_entity_poly.pdbx_strand_id
1 'polypeptide(L)'
;AFLLGNHETLVLMNDLRYVADKYMVLADKLGIKYGTLFRPASELGSWLCTRNTMQQTGPYLFVHAGISRAFLEQDFDIPTVNEQVSLGLYKKKSERKALSPQIYFLFGNQGPLWYRGMVRTDAKYHPLASDTLNLILQKYEVRRVIVGHTIFDSVSLFYEGRVIGVNVDNAENREARRSRGILITADGIYAVGDEGVMRRLLKEE
;
A
#
# COMPACT_ATOMS: atom_id res chain seq x y z
N ALA A 1 -7.90 3.51 -9.59
CA ALA A 1 -8.30 3.32 -8.18
C ALA A 1 -7.23 3.91 -7.26
N PHE A 2 -7.60 4.27 -6.04
CA PHE A 2 -6.71 4.70 -4.97
C PHE A 2 -6.80 3.66 -3.85
N LEU A 3 -5.66 3.20 -3.34
CA LEU A 3 -5.61 2.30 -2.19
C LEU A 3 -5.12 3.05 -0.95
N LEU A 4 -5.74 2.74 0.20
CA LEU A 4 -5.31 3.27 1.48
C LEU A 4 -3.94 2.71 1.85
N GLY A 5 -3.04 3.61 2.23
CA GLY A 5 -1.78 3.28 2.87
C GLY A 5 -1.79 3.59 4.36
N ASN A 6 -0.69 3.28 5.02
CA ASN A 6 -0.54 3.56 6.44
C ASN A 6 -0.59 5.07 6.75
N HIS A 7 -0.09 5.93 5.88
CA HIS A 7 -0.13 7.38 6.07
C HIS A 7 -1.57 7.92 6.02
N GLU A 8 -2.41 7.44 5.10
CA GLU A 8 -3.83 7.80 5.06
C GLU A 8 -4.55 7.36 6.35
N THR A 9 -4.29 6.13 6.81
CA THR A 9 -4.91 5.68 8.07
C THR A 9 -4.44 6.47 9.29
N LEU A 10 -3.21 6.99 9.28
CA LEU A 10 -2.69 7.85 10.35
C LEU A 10 -3.35 9.24 10.37
N VAL A 11 -3.43 9.91 9.22
CA VAL A 11 -4.07 11.24 9.17
C VAL A 11 -5.56 11.19 9.52
N LEU A 12 -6.26 10.11 9.16
CA LEU A 12 -7.65 9.87 9.58
C LEU A 12 -7.80 9.75 11.10
N MET A 13 -6.74 9.31 11.81
CA MET A 13 -6.70 9.27 13.27
C MET A 13 -6.15 10.57 13.90
N ASN A 14 -5.90 11.59 13.09
CA ASN A 14 -5.20 12.81 13.50
C ASN A 14 -3.76 12.55 14.04
N ASP A 15 -3.11 11.49 13.56
CA ASP A 15 -1.69 11.23 13.79
C ASP A 15 -0.90 11.83 12.62
N LEU A 16 -0.35 13.02 12.84
CA LEU A 16 0.26 13.85 11.80
C LEU A 16 1.79 13.70 11.72
N ARG A 17 2.39 12.70 12.39
CA ARG A 17 3.85 12.53 12.54
C ARG A 17 4.62 12.43 11.21
N TYR A 18 3.98 12.01 10.14
CA TYR A 18 4.58 11.88 8.81
C TYR A 18 4.13 12.96 7.82
N VAL A 19 3.35 13.93 8.27
CA VAL A 19 2.96 15.06 7.42
C VAL A 19 4.14 16.02 7.31
N ALA A 20 4.55 16.34 6.09
CA ALA A 20 5.64 17.28 5.87
C ALA A 20 5.26 18.70 6.34
N ASP A 21 6.19 19.40 6.98
CA ASP A 21 6.00 20.74 7.58
C ASP A 21 5.37 21.75 6.62
N LYS A 22 5.72 21.69 5.33
CA LYS A 22 5.16 22.58 4.30
C LYS A 22 3.63 22.53 4.23
N TYR A 23 3.01 21.39 4.50
CA TYR A 23 1.55 21.25 4.49
C TYR A 23 0.92 21.77 5.79
N MET A 24 1.62 21.63 6.92
CA MET A 24 1.21 22.22 8.19
C MET A 24 1.23 23.76 8.09
N VAL A 25 2.33 24.32 7.58
CA VAL A 25 2.49 25.76 7.34
C VAL A 25 1.42 26.29 6.36
N LEU A 26 1.11 25.53 5.31
CA LEU A 26 0.06 25.93 4.36
C LEU A 26 -1.31 25.96 5.04
N ALA A 27 -1.66 24.95 5.84
CA ALA A 27 -2.92 24.92 6.59
C ALA A 27 -3.05 26.11 7.54
N ASP A 28 -1.96 26.43 8.27
CA ASP A 28 -1.92 27.58 9.17
C ASP A 28 -2.14 28.92 8.42
N LYS A 29 -1.50 29.10 7.25
CA LYS A 29 -1.72 30.27 6.39
C LYS A 29 -3.17 30.40 5.89
N LEU A 30 -3.87 29.28 5.74
CA LEU A 30 -5.29 29.24 5.37
C LEU A 30 -6.23 29.37 6.58
N GLY A 31 -5.69 29.49 7.79
CA GLY A 31 -6.47 29.59 9.02
C GLY A 31 -7.19 28.31 9.42
N ILE A 32 -6.71 27.14 8.94
CA ILE A 32 -7.32 25.84 9.22
C ILE A 32 -6.33 24.93 9.93
N LYS A 33 -6.85 24.02 10.78
CA LYS A 33 -6.03 22.95 11.36
C LYS A 33 -5.95 21.79 10.37
N TYR A 34 -4.75 21.39 9.96
CA TYR A 34 -4.52 20.34 8.94
C TYR A 34 -5.37 19.07 9.18
N GLY A 35 -5.39 18.55 10.40
CA GLY A 35 -6.17 17.34 10.74
C GLY A 35 -7.69 17.49 10.54
N THR A 36 -8.23 18.72 10.45
CA THR A 36 -9.67 18.91 10.19
C THR A 36 -10.07 18.57 8.76
N LEU A 37 -9.10 18.58 7.82
CA LEU A 37 -9.30 18.19 6.43
C LEU A 37 -9.65 16.69 6.29
N PHE A 38 -9.34 15.88 7.30
CA PHE A 38 -9.48 14.42 7.27
C PHE A 38 -10.52 13.89 8.26
N ARG A 39 -11.39 14.76 8.79
CA ARG A 39 -12.50 14.34 9.64
C ARG A 39 -13.55 13.56 8.86
N PRO A 40 -14.37 12.70 9.51
CA PRO A 40 -15.38 11.90 8.81
C PRO A 40 -16.35 12.72 7.95
N ALA A 41 -16.68 13.94 8.37
CA ALA A 41 -17.59 14.85 7.67
C ALA A 41 -16.90 15.79 6.68
N SER A 42 -15.56 15.74 6.54
CA SER A 42 -14.84 16.51 5.52
C SER A 42 -14.84 15.78 4.17
N GLU A 43 -14.70 16.51 3.08
CA GLU A 43 -14.64 15.92 1.73
C GLU A 43 -13.52 14.89 1.60
N LEU A 44 -12.29 15.24 2.03
CA LEU A 44 -11.15 14.32 1.97
C LEU A 44 -11.33 13.12 2.91
N GLY A 45 -11.81 13.32 4.13
CA GLY A 45 -12.03 12.25 5.08
C GLY A 45 -13.10 11.28 4.62
N SER A 46 -14.25 11.78 4.16
CA SER A 46 -15.33 10.95 3.63
C SER A 46 -14.89 10.19 2.37
N TRP A 47 -14.16 10.85 1.46
CA TRP A 47 -13.63 10.20 0.28
C TRP A 47 -12.62 9.09 0.61
N LEU A 48 -11.67 9.33 1.51
CA LEU A 48 -10.69 8.30 1.93
C LEU A 48 -11.38 7.07 2.54
N CYS A 49 -12.44 7.27 3.34
CA CYS A 49 -13.19 6.16 3.94
C CYS A 49 -13.86 5.22 2.92
N THR A 50 -14.04 5.67 1.68
CA THR A 50 -14.59 4.82 0.61
C THR A 50 -13.51 4.09 -0.18
N ARG A 51 -12.23 4.23 0.17
CA ARG A 51 -11.12 3.61 -0.56
C ARG A 51 -10.78 2.23 -0.01
N ASN A 52 -10.44 1.35 -0.93
CA ASN A 52 -10.01 -0.01 -0.61
C ASN A 52 -8.57 -0.03 -0.05
N THR A 53 -8.25 -1.06 0.71
CA THR A 53 -6.89 -1.38 1.18
C THR A 53 -6.21 -2.40 0.27
N MET A 54 -7.01 -3.31 -0.30
CA MET A 54 -6.57 -4.31 -1.26
C MET A 54 -7.51 -4.31 -2.47
N GLN A 55 -6.96 -4.53 -3.65
CA GLN A 55 -7.73 -4.63 -4.89
C GLN A 55 -7.11 -5.62 -5.85
N GLN A 56 -7.93 -6.45 -6.45
CA GLN A 56 -7.55 -7.29 -7.58
C GLN A 56 -8.03 -6.66 -8.89
N THR A 57 -7.18 -6.71 -9.91
CA THR A 57 -7.52 -6.31 -11.28
C THR A 57 -6.90 -7.32 -12.23
N GLY A 58 -7.72 -8.15 -12.83
CA GLY A 58 -7.25 -9.30 -13.61
C GLY A 58 -6.32 -10.18 -12.77
N PRO A 59 -5.16 -10.60 -13.30
CA PRO A 59 -4.22 -11.46 -12.59
C PRO A 59 -3.27 -10.71 -11.63
N TYR A 60 -3.61 -9.50 -11.23
CA TYR A 60 -2.76 -8.65 -10.39
C TYR A 60 -3.47 -8.29 -9.09
N LEU A 61 -2.78 -8.51 -7.95
CA LEU A 61 -3.22 -8.07 -6.63
C LEU A 61 -2.44 -6.82 -6.22
N PHE A 62 -3.16 -5.76 -5.91
CA PHE A 62 -2.61 -4.50 -5.43
C PHE A 62 -2.84 -4.39 -3.92
N VAL A 63 -1.79 -4.11 -3.18
CA VAL A 63 -1.82 -3.90 -1.73
C VAL A 63 -0.76 -2.86 -1.34
N HIS A 64 -1.04 -2.04 -0.31
CA HIS A 64 -0.13 -0.95 0.04
C HIS A 64 1.27 -1.43 0.43
N ALA A 65 1.41 -2.35 1.40
CA ALA A 65 2.72 -2.79 1.88
C ALA A 65 3.04 -4.24 1.52
N GLY A 66 2.14 -5.17 1.77
CA GLY A 66 2.37 -6.57 1.43
C GLY A 66 1.46 -7.53 2.21
N ILE A 67 1.62 -8.80 1.94
CA ILE A 67 0.88 -9.91 2.56
C ILE A 67 1.88 -10.81 3.28
N SER A 68 1.78 -10.91 4.61
CA SER A 68 2.62 -11.75 5.43
C SER A 68 2.09 -13.19 5.49
N ARG A 69 2.93 -14.11 6.00
CA ARG A 69 2.48 -15.46 6.36
C ARG A 69 1.34 -15.41 7.39
N ALA A 70 1.50 -14.58 8.44
CA ALA A 70 0.47 -14.42 9.47
C ALA A 70 -0.84 -13.86 8.90
N PHE A 71 -0.79 -13.01 7.87
CA PHE A 71 -1.98 -12.55 7.17
C PHE A 71 -2.65 -13.69 6.38
N LEU A 72 -1.87 -14.52 5.69
CA LEU A 72 -2.40 -15.68 4.96
C LEU A 72 -3.13 -16.67 5.90
N GLU A 73 -2.60 -16.85 7.11
CA GLU A 73 -3.16 -17.72 8.16
C GLU A 73 -4.49 -17.18 8.74
N GLN A 74 -4.81 -15.89 8.58
CA GLN A 74 -6.12 -15.32 8.96
C GLN A 74 -7.23 -15.66 7.96
N ASP A 75 -6.89 -16.22 6.83
CA ASP A 75 -7.80 -16.63 5.75
C ASP A 75 -8.73 -15.52 5.21
N PHE A 76 -8.29 -14.28 5.22
CA PHE A 76 -9.05 -13.16 4.68
C PHE A 76 -9.25 -13.26 3.16
N ASP A 77 -10.46 -12.91 2.70
CA ASP A 77 -10.70 -12.49 1.34
C ASP A 77 -10.58 -10.95 1.20
N ILE A 78 -10.53 -10.44 -0.03
CA ILE A 78 -10.34 -9.01 -0.30
C ILE A 78 -11.52 -8.16 0.22
N PRO A 79 -12.80 -8.52 0.03
CA PRO A 79 -13.93 -7.79 0.59
C PRO A 79 -13.85 -7.67 2.11
N THR A 80 -13.57 -8.76 2.81
CA THR A 80 -13.42 -8.78 4.28
C THR A 80 -12.30 -7.84 4.75
N VAL A 81 -11.13 -7.85 4.09
CA VAL A 81 -10.05 -6.92 4.44
C VAL A 81 -10.50 -5.46 4.30
N ASN A 82 -11.13 -5.12 3.19
CA ASN A 82 -11.58 -3.76 2.93
C ASN A 82 -12.62 -3.30 3.94
N GLU A 83 -13.59 -4.14 4.26
CA GLU A 83 -14.63 -3.87 5.28
C GLU A 83 -14.00 -3.70 6.66
N GLN A 84 -13.17 -4.65 7.11
CA GLN A 84 -12.56 -4.63 8.43
C GLN A 84 -11.62 -3.44 8.63
N VAL A 85 -10.85 -3.05 7.60
CA VAL A 85 -10.04 -1.83 7.64
C VAL A 85 -10.95 -0.60 7.73
N SER A 86 -12.00 -0.52 6.93
CA SER A 86 -12.97 0.59 7.00
C SER A 86 -13.56 0.76 8.40
N LEU A 87 -13.97 -0.32 9.06
CA LEU A 87 -14.46 -0.32 10.44
C LEU A 87 -13.41 0.15 11.46
N GLY A 88 -12.13 -0.08 11.17
CA GLY A 88 -11.01 0.33 12.02
C GLY A 88 -10.52 1.77 11.80
N LEU A 89 -10.98 2.48 10.75
CA LEU A 89 -10.62 3.89 10.53
C LEU A 89 -11.12 4.78 11.67
N TYR A 90 -10.43 5.90 11.91
CA TYR A 90 -10.70 6.83 13.04
C TYR A 90 -10.60 6.26 14.45
N LYS A 91 -10.32 4.96 14.60
CA LYS A 91 -10.25 4.29 15.90
C LYS A 91 -8.81 4.21 16.40
N LYS A 92 -8.61 4.48 17.67
CA LYS A 92 -7.33 4.31 18.35
C LYS A 92 -6.97 2.82 18.46
N LYS A 93 -5.69 2.53 18.71
CA LYS A 93 -5.19 1.16 18.86
C LYS A 93 -5.97 0.32 19.87
N SER A 94 -6.33 0.91 21.03
CA SER A 94 -7.13 0.25 22.07
C SER A 94 -8.55 -0.06 21.62
N GLU A 95 -9.19 0.85 20.88
CA GLU A 95 -10.54 0.68 20.34
C GLU A 95 -10.57 -0.42 19.27
N ARG A 96 -9.58 -0.48 18.37
CA ARG A 96 -9.44 -1.56 17.39
C ARG A 96 -9.29 -2.92 18.05
N LYS A 97 -8.48 -2.99 19.12
CA LYS A 97 -8.29 -4.22 19.90
C LYS A 97 -9.58 -4.69 20.59
N ALA A 98 -10.39 -3.74 21.05
CA ALA A 98 -11.69 -4.03 21.68
C ALA A 98 -12.75 -4.46 20.67
N LEU A 99 -12.69 -3.95 19.42
CA LEU A 99 -13.62 -4.30 18.36
C LEU A 99 -13.41 -5.73 17.87
N SER A 100 -12.18 -6.05 17.45
CA SER A 100 -11.86 -7.36 16.88
C SER A 100 -10.36 -7.58 16.84
N PRO A 101 -9.87 -8.79 17.19
CA PRO A 101 -8.48 -9.19 16.96
C PRO A 101 -8.06 -9.05 15.49
N GLN A 102 -8.97 -9.32 14.55
CA GLN A 102 -8.73 -9.22 13.11
C GLN A 102 -8.53 -7.77 12.68
N ILE A 103 -9.41 -6.84 13.11
CA ILE A 103 -9.23 -5.41 12.85
C ILE A 103 -7.88 -4.95 13.43
N TYR A 104 -7.58 -5.32 14.67
CA TYR A 104 -6.31 -4.96 15.30
C TYR A 104 -5.11 -5.46 14.50
N PHE A 105 -5.16 -6.71 14.01
CA PHE A 105 -4.12 -7.33 13.19
C PHE A 105 -3.88 -6.55 11.87
N LEU A 106 -4.94 -6.17 11.15
CA LEU A 106 -4.84 -5.48 9.86
C LEU A 106 -4.10 -4.14 9.93
N PHE A 107 -4.10 -3.47 11.09
CA PHE A 107 -3.33 -2.25 11.33
C PHE A 107 -1.95 -2.52 11.99
N GLY A 108 -1.58 -3.76 12.18
CA GLY A 108 -0.31 -4.17 12.79
C GLY A 108 0.81 -4.36 11.77
N ASN A 109 2.03 -4.62 12.29
CA ASN A 109 3.24 -4.77 11.46
C ASN A 109 3.20 -5.96 10.48
N GLN A 110 2.33 -6.95 10.72
CA GLN A 110 2.11 -8.09 9.83
C GLN A 110 0.88 -7.89 8.93
N GLY A 111 0.17 -6.79 9.09
CA GLY A 111 -0.99 -6.43 8.27
C GLY A 111 -0.62 -5.75 6.95
N PRO A 112 -1.59 -5.58 6.04
CA PRO A 112 -1.37 -5.15 4.66
C PRO A 112 -0.90 -3.70 4.52
N LEU A 113 -0.98 -2.91 5.59
CA LEU A 113 -0.59 -1.49 5.62
C LEU A 113 0.89 -1.27 6.02
N TRP A 114 1.57 -2.29 6.61
CA TRP A 114 2.89 -2.10 7.20
C TRP A 114 3.91 -3.18 6.83
N TYR A 115 3.49 -4.38 6.42
CA TYR A 115 4.37 -5.51 6.21
C TYR A 115 5.34 -5.27 5.05
N ARG A 116 6.65 -5.41 5.31
CA ARG A 116 7.72 -5.19 4.32
C ARG A 116 8.42 -6.46 3.86
N GLY A 117 8.11 -7.61 4.42
CA GLY A 117 8.85 -8.86 4.18
C GLY A 117 8.72 -9.44 2.78
N MET A 118 7.81 -8.90 1.93
CA MET A 118 7.78 -9.25 0.50
C MET A 118 8.91 -8.59 -0.30
N VAL A 119 9.54 -7.54 0.23
CA VAL A 119 10.52 -6.71 -0.51
C VAL A 119 11.77 -6.36 0.34
N ARG A 120 11.83 -6.83 1.57
CA ARG A 120 12.97 -6.66 2.48
C ARG A 120 13.40 -8.01 3.04
N THR A 121 14.72 -8.19 3.13
CA THR A 121 15.35 -9.43 3.59
C THR A 121 15.87 -9.39 5.03
N ASP A 122 15.88 -8.19 5.65
CA ASP A 122 16.26 -8.05 7.05
C ASP A 122 15.31 -8.83 7.97
N ALA A 123 15.82 -9.58 8.93
CA ALA A 123 15.05 -10.43 9.85
C ALA A 123 13.92 -9.70 10.58
N LYS A 124 14.10 -8.41 10.91
CA LYS A 124 13.08 -7.56 11.57
C LYS A 124 11.81 -7.38 10.75
N TYR A 125 11.87 -7.58 9.43
CA TYR A 125 10.71 -7.48 8.54
C TYR A 125 10.03 -8.82 8.28
N HIS A 126 10.53 -9.91 8.88
CA HIS A 126 10.01 -11.27 8.67
C HIS A 126 9.91 -11.62 7.17
N PRO A 127 11.06 -11.79 6.48
CA PRO A 127 11.09 -12.03 5.05
C PRO A 127 10.17 -13.17 4.62
N LEU A 128 9.42 -12.97 3.54
CA LEU A 128 8.47 -13.95 3.04
C LEU A 128 9.21 -15.09 2.33
N ALA A 129 8.92 -16.34 2.70
CA ALA A 129 9.42 -17.51 1.97
C ALA A 129 8.71 -17.65 0.61
N SER A 130 9.43 -18.16 -0.41
CA SER A 130 8.87 -18.36 -1.75
C SER A 130 7.65 -19.28 -1.76
N ASP A 131 7.65 -20.34 -0.94
CA ASP A 131 6.50 -21.24 -0.82
C ASP A 131 5.27 -20.54 -0.26
N THR A 132 5.45 -19.60 0.70
CA THR A 132 4.35 -18.80 1.21
C THR A 132 3.82 -17.85 0.13
N LEU A 133 4.69 -17.25 -0.70
CA LEU A 133 4.26 -16.46 -1.85
C LEU A 133 3.41 -17.29 -2.82
N ASN A 134 3.82 -18.53 -3.12
CA ASN A 134 3.03 -19.42 -3.99
C ASN A 134 1.61 -19.64 -3.45
N LEU A 135 1.48 -19.87 -2.13
CA LEU A 135 0.18 -20.00 -1.48
C LEU A 135 -0.67 -18.72 -1.57
N ILE A 136 -0.04 -17.54 -1.43
CA ILE A 136 -0.72 -16.25 -1.57
C ILE A 136 -1.25 -16.09 -3.00
N LEU A 137 -0.40 -16.34 -4.01
CA LEU A 137 -0.79 -16.23 -5.42
C LEU A 137 -1.93 -17.19 -5.77
N GLN A 138 -1.87 -18.42 -5.26
CA GLN A 138 -2.92 -19.42 -5.44
C GLN A 138 -4.23 -19.01 -4.75
N LYS A 139 -4.18 -18.54 -3.49
CA LYS A 139 -5.36 -18.13 -2.73
C LYS A 139 -6.15 -17.05 -3.43
N TYR A 140 -5.46 -16.04 -3.98
CA TYR A 140 -6.10 -14.90 -4.64
C TYR A 140 -6.24 -15.08 -6.16
N GLU A 141 -5.84 -16.23 -6.70
CA GLU A 141 -5.90 -16.54 -8.13
C GLU A 141 -5.23 -15.46 -8.98
N VAL A 142 -4.04 -15.01 -8.53
CA VAL A 142 -3.27 -13.94 -9.19
C VAL A 142 -1.88 -14.41 -9.60
N ARG A 143 -1.33 -13.79 -10.64
CA ARG A 143 0.04 -14.05 -11.09
C ARG A 143 1.07 -13.20 -10.35
N ARG A 144 0.67 -12.01 -9.91
CA ARG A 144 1.61 -11.05 -9.30
C ARG A 144 0.96 -10.24 -8.18
N VAL A 145 1.79 -9.83 -7.21
CA VAL A 145 1.43 -8.85 -6.18
C VAL A 145 2.20 -7.56 -6.45
N ILE A 146 1.50 -6.43 -6.46
CA ILE A 146 2.07 -5.09 -6.66
C ILE A 146 1.97 -4.34 -5.35
N VAL A 147 3.13 -3.88 -4.86
CA VAL A 147 3.27 -3.26 -3.53
C VAL A 147 3.92 -1.88 -3.60
N GLY A 148 3.53 -1.01 -2.68
CA GLY A 148 4.12 0.29 -2.42
C GLY A 148 4.94 0.32 -1.14
N HIS A 149 4.71 1.32 -0.28
CA HIS A 149 5.19 1.48 1.10
C HIS A 149 6.71 1.53 1.29
N THR A 150 7.47 0.64 0.68
CA THR A 150 8.94 0.61 0.76
C THR A 150 9.52 1.37 -0.42
N ILE A 151 10.27 2.44 -0.15
CA ILE A 151 10.87 3.29 -1.18
C ILE A 151 12.09 2.60 -1.80
N PHE A 152 12.17 2.62 -3.12
CA PHE A 152 13.30 2.17 -3.94
C PHE A 152 13.71 3.27 -4.91
N ASP A 153 14.94 3.20 -5.41
CA ASP A 153 15.43 4.15 -6.43
C ASP A 153 14.71 4.00 -7.78
N SER A 154 14.18 2.82 -8.04
CA SER A 154 13.39 2.53 -9.24
C SER A 154 12.39 1.42 -8.95
N VAL A 155 11.40 1.25 -9.85
CA VAL A 155 10.52 0.07 -9.83
C VAL A 155 11.37 -1.20 -9.78
N SER A 156 11.12 -2.03 -8.80
CA SER A 156 11.94 -3.18 -8.43
C SER A 156 11.17 -4.48 -8.50
N LEU A 157 11.83 -5.53 -8.99
CA LEU A 157 11.27 -6.88 -9.12
C LEU A 157 11.82 -7.78 -8.02
N PHE A 158 10.94 -8.58 -7.43
CA PHE A 158 11.25 -9.59 -6.40
C PHE A 158 10.61 -10.91 -6.80
N TYR A 159 11.19 -12.02 -6.34
CA TYR A 159 10.70 -13.38 -6.63
C TYR A 159 10.48 -13.60 -8.13
N GLU A 160 11.49 -13.27 -8.95
CA GLU A 160 11.44 -13.41 -10.41
C GLU A 160 10.28 -12.61 -11.05
N GLY A 161 9.94 -11.46 -10.47
CA GLY A 161 8.88 -10.58 -10.95
C GLY A 161 7.46 -10.95 -10.47
N ARG A 162 7.31 -11.93 -9.58
CA ARG A 162 6.00 -12.26 -8.97
C ARG A 162 5.57 -11.22 -7.93
N VAL A 163 6.50 -10.43 -7.41
CA VAL A 163 6.23 -9.24 -6.60
C VAL A 163 6.90 -8.04 -7.24
N ILE A 164 6.18 -6.93 -7.37
CA ILE A 164 6.66 -5.69 -7.98
C ILE A 164 6.53 -4.56 -6.96
N GLY A 165 7.66 -3.98 -6.56
CA GLY A 165 7.71 -2.78 -5.72
C GLY A 165 7.66 -1.52 -6.59
N VAL A 166 6.58 -0.74 -6.45
CA VAL A 166 6.34 0.45 -7.28
C VAL A 166 6.55 1.78 -6.56
N ASN A 167 6.88 1.76 -5.26
CA ASN A 167 7.08 2.99 -4.51
C ASN A 167 8.48 3.55 -4.74
N VAL A 168 8.55 4.71 -5.36
CA VAL A 168 9.79 5.45 -5.65
C VAL A 168 9.69 6.87 -5.08
N ASP A 169 10.83 7.52 -4.83
CA ASP A 169 10.83 8.96 -4.60
C ASP A 169 10.52 9.67 -5.93
N ASN A 170 9.29 10.15 -6.06
CA ASN A 170 8.82 10.74 -7.30
C ASN A 170 9.54 12.05 -7.66
N ALA A 171 9.97 12.84 -6.68
CA ALA A 171 10.71 14.09 -6.94
C ALA A 171 12.11 13.78 -7.44
N GLU A 172 12.86 12.94 -6.72
CA GLU A 172 14.20 12.50 -7.11
C GLU A 172 14.21 11.77 -8.45
N ASN A 173 13.25 10.84 -8.66
CA ASN A 173 13.18 10.09 -9.91
C ASN A 173 12.83 10.95 -11.12
N ARG A 174 12.05 12.02 -10.93
CA ARG A 174 11.79 13.01 -11.98
C ARG A 174 13.07 13.73 -12.38
N GLU A 175 13.83 14.23 -11.40
CA GLU A 175 15.10 14.93 -11.65
C GLU A 175 16.13 14.00 -12.29
N ALA A 176 16.23 12.76 -11.79
CA ALA A 176 17.15 11.74 -12.29
C ALA A 176 16.66 11.01 -13.56
N ARG A 177 15.49 11.37 -14.12
CA ARG A 177 14.84 10.72 -15.28
C ARG A 177 14.67 9.21 -15.12
N ARG A 178 14.41 8.75 -13.89
CA ARG A 178 14.14 7.34 -13.56
C ARG A 178 12.65 7.02 -13.66
N SER A 179 12.30 5.73 -13.59
CA SER A 179 10.91 5.27 -13.61
C SER A 179 10.13 5.77 -12.39
N ARG A 180 8.85 6.11 -12.60
CA ARG A 180 7.94 6.63 -11.56
C ARG A 180 6.70 5.75 -11.37
N GLY A 181 6.50 4.76 -12.18
CA GLY A 181 5.38 3.85 -12.10
C GLY A 181 5.52 2.68 -13.07
N ILE A 182 4.45 1.93 -13.21
CA ILE A 182 4.37 0.83 -14.18
C ILE A 182 3.17 1.02 -15.11
N LEU A 183 3.33 0.53 -16.34
CA LEU A 183 2.25 0.30 -17.29
C LEU A 183 2.14 -1.20 -17.53
N ILE A 184 0.94 -1.74 -17.39
CA ILE A 184 0.62 -3.13 -17.66
C ILE A 184 -0.19 -3.19 -18.94
N THR A 185 0.27 -3.99 -19.90
CA THR A 185 -0.37 -4.20 -21.18
C THR A 185 -0.53 -5.70 -21.45
N ALA A 186 -1.16 -6.06 -22.55
CA ALA A 186 -1.32 -7.47 -22.91
C ALA A 186 0.02 -8.19 -23.22
N ASP A 187 1.05 -7.44 -23.64
CA ASP A 187 2.34 -7.99 -24.04
C ASP A 187 3.45 -7.85 -22.99
N GLY A 188 3.18 -7.11 -21.88
CA GLY A 188 4.20 -6.98 -20.84
C GLY A 188 3.93 -5.92 -19.79
N ILE A 189 4.85 -5.87 -18.84
CA ILE A 189 4.90 -4.85 -17.79
C ILE A 189 6.12 -3.95 -18.06
N TYR A 190 5.87 -2.66 -18.06
CA TYR A 190 6.87 -1.64 -18.37
C TYR A 190 7.04 -0.71 -17.16
N ALA A 191 8.28 -0.37 -16.83
CA ALA A 191 8.58 0.78 -16.00
C ALA A 191 8.41 2.04 -16.85
N VAL A 192 7.65 3.01 -16.35
CA VAL A 192 7.37 4.27 -17.05
C VAL A 192 7.95 5.44 -16.29
N GLY A 193 8.59 6.34 -17.03
CA GLY A 193 9.12 7.62 -16.55
C GLY A 193 8.34 8.80 -17.12
N ASP A 194 8.88 9.99 -16.92
CA ASP A 194 8.37 11.20 -17.56
C ASP A 194 8.61 11.14 -19.08
N GLU A 195 7.89 11.97 -19.84
CA GLU A 195 8.03 12.09 -21.31
C GLU A 195 7.76 10.79 -22.11
N GLY A 196 7.02 9.84 -21.50
CA GLY A 196 6.67 8.58 -22.16
C GLY A 196 7.81 7.58 -22.30
N VAL A 197 8.93 7.79 -21.62
CA VAL A 197 10.03 6.82 -21.61
C VAL A 197 9.57 5.53 -20.92
N MET A 198 9.64 4.41 -21.65
CA MET A 198 9.24 3.10 -21.16
C MET A 198 10.37 2.09 -21.30
N ARG A 199 10.57 1.27 -20.27
CA ARG A 199 11.49 0.14 -20.27
C ARG A 199 10.73 -1.13 -19.88
N ARG A 200 10.73 -2.13 -20.75
CA ARG A 200 10.09 -3.41 -20.43
C ARG A 200 10.78 -4.05 -19.23
N LEU A 201 9.99 -4.41 -18.23
CA LEU A 201 10.41 -5.15 -17.04
C LEU A 201 10.17 -6.63 -17.20
N LEU A 202 8.98 -7.00 -17.66
CA LEU A 202 8.53 -8.38 -17.80
C LEU A 202 7.75 -8.53 -19.09
N LYS A 203 7.83 -9.71 -19.70
CA LYS A 203 6.96 -10.15 -20.79
C LYS A 203 5.74 -10.83 -20.14
N GLU A 204 4.56 -10.56 -20.61
CA GLU A 204 3.34 -11.31 -20.26
C GLU A 204 3.05 -12.35 -21.35
N GLU A 205 2.60 -13.53 -20.91
CA GLU A 205 2.19 -14.64 -21.77
C GLU A 205 0.68 -14.84 -21.70
#